data_4adff42479cd5d581da4db5cf38378dc
#
_entry.id   4adff42479cd5d581da4db5cf38378dc
#
_cell.length_a   1.000
_cell.length_b   1.000
_cell.length_c   1.000
_cell.angle_alpha   90.00
_cell.angle_beta   90.00
_cell.angle_gamma   90.00
#
_symmetry.space_group_name_H-M   'P 1'
#
loop_
_entity.id
_entity.type
_entity.pdbx_description
1 polymer ?
#
loop_
_entity_poly.entity_id
_entity_poly.type
_entity_poly.pdbx_seq_one_letter_code
_entity_poly.pdbx_strand_id
1 'polypeptide(L)'
;MGKAKPAAVIETLADLTPDPRNARRHNPRNVGMLEKSLNEVGAARSIVIDENGVVLAGNATIEAAGRAGIEKVQVVDADGETIIAVRRTGLTAAQKTRLALYDNRTAELADWDADVIADLMANERAMLDGLFADDELAELIDDLGEPDTTDAEPQIDRAAELNKKWQVQAGDLWRIGEHRLLCGDSTKREDVERVMGGEKAQLCFTSPPYWLGKSYETQTSLQEIKKFVVNIAEALCSGMNRDGGRIVINTSTASATAINPKASTETLFALAWWQDALRDSDWLMRHCRLWVKRGQLAAPRVAARSDVIDQHWETVATFLPTFYCPDGLRRGQEKIGMKWAQQGVWDDIHGQANMAEHGAAFPLELPMRYMKLYSINAEIVLEPFMGTGTTMVACENLKRKCRGIEISPDYCAVILERMTTAFPALAIERA
;
A
#
# COMPACT_ATOMS: atom_id res chain seq x y z
N MET A 1 -32.52 -33.59 -25.31
CA MET A 1 -32.64 -32.24 -25.82
C MET A 1 -33.73 -31.52 -25.01
N GLY A 2 -33.33 -30.73 -24.01
CA GLY A 2 -34.26 -29.89 -23.26
C GLY A 2 -34.80 -28.80 -24.19
N LYS A 3 -36.10 -28.55 -24.16
CA LYS A 3 -36.71 -27.44 -24.88
C LYS A 3 -36.08 -26.15 -24.31
N ALA A 4 -35.46 -25.31 -25.15
CA ALA A 4 -34.98 -23.99 -24.77
C ALA A 4 -36.16 -23.21 -24.14
N LYS A 5 -35.89 -22.59 -23.02
CA LYS A 5 -36.85 -21.68 -22.33
C LYS A 5 -37.10 -20.51 -23.29
N PRO A 6 -38.35 -20.08 -23.49
CA PRO A 6 -38.57 -18.89 -24.35
C PRO A 6 -37.83 -17.69 -23.76
N ALA A 7 -37.22 -16.88 -24.65
CA ALA A 7 -36.54 -15.66 -24.24
C ALA A 7 -37.51 -14.70 -23.53
N ALA A 8 -37.00 -13.91 -22.62
CA ALA A 8 -37.78 -12.90 -21.88
C ALA A 8 -38.28 -11.83 -22.85
N VAL A 9 -39.52 -11.37 -22.66
CA VAL A 9 -40.09 -10.24 -23.40
C VAL A 9 -39.55 -8.96 -22.75
N ILE A 10 -38.75 -8.18 -23.51
CA ILE A 10 -38.11 -6.94 -23.03
C ILE A 10 -38.57 -5.79 -23.91
N GLU A 11 -39.29 -4.85 -23.34
CA GLU A 11 -39.81 -3.66 -23.99
C GLU A 11 -39.31 -2.35 -23.37
N THR A 12 -38.91 -2.41 -22.11
CA THR A 12 -38.47 -1.24 -21.31
C THR A 12 -37.16 -1.51 -20.59
N LEU A 13 -36.50 -0.43 -20.12
CA LEU A 13 -35.32 -0.54 -19.27
C LEU A 13 -35.58 -1.29 -17.96
N ALA A 14 -36.83 -1.26 -17.46
CA ALA A 14 -37.20 -1.94 -16.22
C ALA A 14 -37.21 -3.48 -16.36
N ASP A 15 -37.27 -3.98 -17.59
CA ASP A 15 -37.20 -5.43 -17.89
C ASP A 15 -35.77 -5.97 -17.92
N LEU A 16 -34.77 -5.05 -17.82
CA LEU A 16 -33.35 -5.40 -17.85
C LEU A 16 -32.79 -5.54 -16.43
N THR A 17 -31.89 -6.49 -16.27
CA THR A 17 -31.16 -6.72 -15.03
C THR A 17 -29.68 -6.44 -15.24
N PRO A 18 -29.03 -5.56 -14.45
CA PRO A 18 -27.58 -5.38 -14.50
C PRO A 18 -26.84 -6.70 -14.22
N ASP A 19 -25.73 -6.94 -14.88
CA ASP A 19 -24.88 -8.10 -14.63
C ASP A 19 -24.27 -7.99 -13.21
N PRO A 20 -24.57 -8.93 -12.29
CA PRO A 20 -23.99 -8.94 -10.94
C PRO A 20 -22.49 -9.22 -10.95
N ARG A 21 -21.94 -9.76 -12.04
CA ARG A 21 -20.51 -10.05 -12.25
C ARG A 21 -19.85 -9.04 -13.21
N ASN A 22 -20.44 -7.84 -13.35
CA ASN A 22 -19.86 -6.79 -14.18
C ASN A 22 -18.46 -6.40 -13.70
N ALA A 23 -17.44 -6.77 -14.48
CA ALA A 23 -16.04 -6.47 -14.16
C ALA A 23 -15.63 -4.99 -14.35
N ARG A 24 -16.59 -4.09 -14.72
CA ARG A 24 -16.34 -2.66 -14.88
C ARG A 24 -17.08 -1.86 -13.82
N ARG A 25 -16.34 -1.02 -13.07
CA ARG A 25 -16.89 0.00 -12.20
C ARG A 25 -17.11 1.29 -12.97
N HIS A 26 -18.28 1.88 -12.77
CA HIS A 26 -18.65 3.13 -13.43
C HIS A 26 -18.69 4.25 -12.39
N ASN A 27 -17.74 5.18 -12.46
CA ASN A 27 -17.73 6.33 -11.58
C ASN A 27 -18.78 7.38 -12.00
N PRO A 28 -19.17 8.32 -11.11
CA PRO A 28 -20.20 9.33 -11.42
C PRO A 28 -19.88 10.19 -12.64
N ARG A 29 -18.59 10.40 -12.96
CA ARG A 29 -18.13 11.14 -14.13
C ARG A 29 -18.41 10.38 -15.42
N ASN A 30 -18.20 9.05 -15.42
CA ASN A 30 -18.47 8.18 -16.57
C ASN A 30 -19.96 8.17 -16.88
N VAL A 31 -20.82 7.89 -15.88
CA VAL A 31 -22.27 7.87 -16.03
C VAL A 31 -22.81 9.24 -16.45
N GLY A 32 -22.35 10.33 -15.84
CA GLY A 32 -22.73 11.69 -16.19
C GLY A 32 -22.33 12.08 -17.63
N MET A 33 -21.21 11.57 -18.14
CA MET A 33 -20.81 11.78 -19.53
C MET A 33 -21.71 11.01 -20.51
N LEU A 34 -22.09 9.78 -20.19
CA LEU A 34 -23.07 9.00 -20.95
C LEU A 34 -24.44 9.68 -20.97
N GLU A 35 -24.94 10.13 -19.81
CA GLU A 35 -26.19 10.88 -19.70
C GLU A 35 -26.18 12.14 -20.56
N LYS A 36 -25.08 12.91 -20.53
CA LYS A 36 -24.91 14.10 -21.38
C LYS A 36 -24.92 13.75 -22.86
N SER A 37 -24.27 12.65 -23.25
CA SER A 37 -24.29 12.15 -24.64
C SER A 37 -25.70 11.79 -25.08
N LEU A 38 -26.46 11.06 -24.23
CA LEU A 38 -27.83 10.66 -24.51
C LEU A 38 -28.77 11.87 -24.65
N ASN A 39 -28.62 12.88 -23.83
CA ASN A 39 -29.42 14.12 -23.90
C ASN A 39 -29.06 14.96 -25.13
N GLU A 40 -27.80 14.97 -25.57
CA GLU A 40 -27.35 15.84 -26.68
C GLU A 40 -27.54 15.21 -28.06
N VAL A 41 -27.26 13.93 -28.22
CA VAL A 41 -27.30 13.23 -29.48
C VAL A 41 -28.33 12.09 -29.57
N GLY A 42 -28.99 11.80 -28.45
CA GLY A 42 -29.98 10.73 -28.33
C GLY A 42 -29.35 9.34 -28.21
N ALA A 43 -30.17 8.32 -28.05
CA ALA A 43 -29.75 6.93 -27.98
C ALA A 43 -29.12 6.50 -29.32
N ALA A 44 -27.83 6.23 -29.31
CA ALA A 44 -27.05 5.86 -30.48
C ALA A 44 -26.15 4.62 -30.21
N ARG A 45 -26.18 4.10 -28.99
CA ARG A 45 -25.43 2.92 -28.55
C ARG A 45 -26.36 1.72 -28.44
N SER A 46 -25.82 0.53 -28.69
CA SER A 46 -26.44 -0.73 -28.33
C SER A 46 -25.87 -1.27 -27.00
N ILE A 47 -26.64 -2.12 -26.37
CA ILE A 47 -26.24 -2.97 -25.25
C ILE A 47 -26.31 -4.42 -25.71
N VAL A 48 -25.66 -5.33 -24.97
CA VAL A 48 -25.76 -6.77 -25.20
C VAL A 48 -26.42 -7.40 -23.98
N ILE A 49 -27.42 -8.24 -24.22
CA ILE A 49 -28.19 -8.93 -23.18
C ILE A 49 -28.19 -10.43 -23.44
N ASP A 50 -28.42 -11.22 -22.39
CA ASP A 50 -28.72 -12.66 -22.53
C ASP A 50 -30.23 -12.90 -22.75
N GLU A 51 -30.63 -14.16 -22.88
CA GLU A 51 -32.01 -14.59 -23.07
C GLU A 51 -32.93 -14.32 -21.87
N ASN A 52 -32.38 -13.96 -20.71
CA ASN A 52 -33.13 -13.62 -19.49
C ASN A 52 -33.20 -12.10 -19.26
N GLY A 53 -32.58 -11.28 -20.12
CA GLY A 53 -32.51 -9.82 -19.98
C GLY A 53 -31.38 -9.33 -19.07
N VAL A 54 -30.39 -10.17 -18.76
CA VAL A 54 -29.18 -9.74 -18.03
C VAL A 54 -28.26 -8.98 -18.99
N VAL A 55 -27.80 -7.83 -18.57
CA VAL A 55 -26.98 -6.92 -19.40
C VAL A 55 -25.52 -7.33 -19.34
N LEU A 56 -25.06 -8.07 -20.34
CA LEU A 56 -23.67 -8.54 -20.46
C LEU A 56 -22.70 -7.42 -20.84
N ALA A 57 -23.17 -6.43 -21.62
CA ALA A 57 -22.38 -5.25 -21.96
C ALA A 57 -23.27 -3.99 -22.03
N GLY A 58 -22.82 -2.88 -21.44
CA GLY A 58 -23.52 -1.60 -21.45
C GLY A 58 -24.26 -1.26 -20.15
N ASN A 59 -23.87 -1.80 -19.00
CA ASN A 59 -24.48 -1.52 -17.68
C ASN A 59 -24.53 0.00 -17.37
N ALA A 60 -23.46 0.75 -17.61
CA ALA A 60 -23.50 2.21 -17.46
C ALA A 60 -24.46 2.91 -18.44
N THR A 61 -24.68 2.32 -19.61
CA THR A 61 -25.58 2.89 -20.62
C THR A 61 -27.03 2.79 -20.15
N ILE A 62 -27.46 1.69 -19.53
CA ILE A 62 -28.82 1.57 -18.99
C ILE A 62 -29.03 2.50 -17.80
N GLU A 63 -28.04 2.65 -16.91
CA GLU A 63 -28.10 3.60 -15.81
C GLU A 63 -28.23 5.04 -16.31
N ALA A 64 -27.39 5.46 -17.25
CA ALA A 64 -27.43 6.78 -17.84
C ALA A 64 -28.72 7.02 -18.65
N ALA A 65 -29.24 5.99 -19.35
CA ALA A 65 -30.50 6.06 -20.08
C ALA A 65 -31.69 6.31 -19.14
N GLY A 66 -31.74 5.63 -17.99
CA GLY A 66 -32.75 5.88 -16.96
C GLY A 66 -32.70 7.31 -16.45
N ARG A 67 -31.52 7.87 -16.19
CA ARG A 67 -31.32 9.26 -15.77
C ARG A 67 -31.73 10.27 -16.87
N ALA A 68 -31.50 9.93 -18.13
CA ALA A 68 -31.90 10.75 -19.29
C ALA A 68 -33.40 10.61 -19.66
N GLY A 69 -34.19 9.81 -18.92
CA GLY A 69 -35.62 9.60 -19.21
C GLY A 69 -35.92 8.74 -20.42
N ILE A 70 -34.98 7.92 -20.88
CA ILE A 70 -35.16 6.96 -21.94
C ILE A 70 -35.66 5.65 -21.33
N GLU A 71 -36.87 5.23 -21.68
CA GLU A 71 -37.53 4.07 -21.11
C GLU A 71 -37.61 2.88 -22.08
N LYS A 72 -37.69 3.13 -23.38
CA LYS A 72 -37.98 2.09 -24.37
C LYS A 72 -36.71 1.35 -24.78
N VAL A 73 -36.83 0.04 -24.91
CA VAL A 73 -35.81 -0.85 -25.43
C VAL A 73 -36.32 -1.56 -26.69
N GLN A 74 -35.50 -1.66 -27.72
CA GLN A 74 -35.76 -2.47 -28.88
C GLN A 74 -34.74 -3.62 -28.90
N VAL A 75 -35.20 -4.84 -28.79
CA VAL A 75 -34.38 -6.04 -28.89
C VAL A 75 -34.25 -6.51 -30.31
N VAL A 76 -33.06 -6.91 -30.70
CA VAL A 76 -32.76 -7.55 -31.99
C VAL A 76 -31.97 -8.82 -31.66
N ASP A 77 -32.53 -9.95 -32.04
CA ASP A 77 -31.85 -11.25 -31.89
C ASP A 77 -30.68 -11.35 -32.89
N ALA A 78 -29.48 -11.58 -32.36
CA ALA A 78 -28.27 -11.73 -33.15
C ALA A 78 -28.00 -13.19 -33.47
N ASP A 79 -27.64 -13.48 -34.74
CA ASP A 79 -27.27 -14.82 -35.22
C ASP A 79 -25.78 -15.18 -34.97
N GLY A 80 -24.98 -14.21 -34.47
CA GLY A 80 -23.55 -14.35 -34.28
C GLY A 80 -22.70 -14.17 -35.54
N GLU A 81 -23.33 -14.06 -36.70
CA GLU A 81 -22.65 -13.91 -38.01
C GLU A 81 -22.84 -12.52 -38.61
N THR A 82 -23.88 -11.79 -38.17
CA THR A 82 -24.27 -10.48 -38.73
C THR A 82 -23.96 -9.35 -37.76
N ILE A 83 -23.25 -8.31 -38.21
CA ILE A 83 -23.02 -7.09 -37.42
C ILE A 83 -24.27 -6.23 -37.42
N ILE A 84 -24.81 -5.91 -36.25
CA ILE A 84 -25.96 -5.03 -36.07
C ILE A 84 -25.44 -3.60 -35.95
N ALA A 85 -25.84 -2.73 -36.94
CA ALA A 85 -25.46 -1.34 -37.00
C ALA A 85 -26.62 -0.43 -36.60
N VAL A 86 -26.39 0.43 -35.58
CA VAL A 86 -27.33 1.49 -35.21
C VAL A 86 -27.12 2.71 -36.09
N ARG A 87 -28.13 3.05 -36.93
CA ARG A 87 -28.08 4.21 -37.81
C ARG A 87 -28.76 5.42 -37.14
N ARG A 88 -28.01 6.50 -36.94
CA ARG A 88 -28.56 7.79 -36.52
C ARG A 88 -28.63 8.76 -37.71
N THR A 89 -29.82 9.28 -38.01
CA THR A 89 -30.05 10.29 -39.02
C THR A 89 -30.34 11.65 -38.39
N GLY A 90 -30.15 12.74 -39.14
CA GLY A 90 -30.48 14.09 -38.68
C GLY A 90 -29.42 14.76 -37.78
N LEU A 91 -28.28 14.12 -37.51
CA LEU A 91 -27.20 14.73 -36.74
C LEU A 91 -26.39 15.72 -37.60
N THR A 92 -26.07 16.88 -37.03
CA THR A 92 -25.11 17.83 -37.60
C THR A 92 -23.68 17.26 -37.59
N ALA A 93 -22.79 17.85 -38.40
CA ALA A 93 -21.38 17.44 -38.44
C ALA A 93 -20.72 17.49 -37.03
N ALA A 94 -21.00 18.55 -36.26
CA ALA A 94 -20.51 18.70 -34.89
C ALA A 94 -21.04 17.60 -33.96
N GLN A 95 -22.31 17.24 -34.04
CA GLN A 95 -22.90 16.17 -33.25
C GLN A 95 -22.33 14.79 -33.59
N LYS A 96 -22.03 14.53 -34.88
CA LYS A 96 -21.36 13.29 -35.28
C LYS A 96 -19.97 13.17 -34.68
N THR A 97 -19.19 14.25 -34.74
CA THR A 97 -17.85 14.29 -34.11
C THR A 97 -17.94 14.09 -32.60
N ARG A 98 -18.88 14.77 -31.93
CA ARG A 98 -19.09 14.62 -30.50
C ARG A 98 -19.51 13.21 -30.11
N LEU A 99 -20.39 12.58 -30.88
CA LEU A 99 -20.80 11.19 -30.63
C LEU A 99 -19.61 10.25 -30.67
N ALA A 100 -18.72 10.38 -31.65
CA ALA A 100 -17.51 9.57 -31.76
C ALA A 100 -16.55 9.82 -30.56
N LEU A 101 -16.40 11.09 -30.13
CA LEU A 101 -15.59 11.42 -28.95
C LEU A 101 -16.19 10.90 -27.69
N TYR A 102 -17.51 10.97 -27.50
CA TYR A 102 -18.19 10.39 -26.36
C TYR A 102 -18.01 8.88 -26.28
N ASP A 103 -18.08 8.19 -27.43
CA ASP A 103 -17.94 6.75 -27.52
C ASP A 103 -16.58 6.28 -26.98
N ASN A 104 -15.51 6.85 -27.51
CA ASN A 104 -14.14 6.53 -27.06
C ASN A 104 -13.90 6.95 -25.60
N ARG A 105 -14.25 8.21 -25.24
CA ARG A 105 -13.91 8.72 -23.92
C ARG A 105 -14.64 8.05 -22.77
N THR A 106 -15.87 7.58 -22.98
CA THR A 106 -16.61 6.85 -21.95
C THR A 106 -16.02 5.46 -21.70
N ALA A 107 -15.41 4.81 -22.68
CA ALA A 107 -14.69 3.57 -22.49
C ALA A 107 -13.43 3.75 -21.63
N GLU A 108 -12.70 4.86 -21.86
CA GLU A 108 -11.49 5.20 -21.08
C GLU A 108 -11.75 5.58 -19.62
N LEU A 109 -12.94 6.07 -19.29
CA LEU A 109 -13.32 6.54 -17.95
C LEU A 109 -13.91 5.44 -17.06
N ALA A 110 -14.07 4.23 -17.55
CA ALA A 110 -14.54 3.10 -16.77
C ALA A 110 -13.33 2.36 -16.17
N ASP A 111 -13.37 2.11 -14.88
CA ASP A 111 -12.34 1.37 -14.17
C ASP A 111 -12.71 -0.13 -14.11
N TRP A 112 -11.73 -1.01 -13.95
CA TRP A 112 -11.98 -2.42 -13.70
C TRP A 112 -12.41 -2.63 -12.25
N ASP A 113 -13.28 -3.61 -12.01
CA ASP A 113 -13.66 -4.01 -10.66
C ASP A 113 -12.63 -5.00 -10.11
N ALA A 114 -11.89 -4.55 -9.10
CA ALA A 114 -10.81 -5.30 -8.46
C ALA A 114 -11.24 -6.65 -7.93
N ASP A 115 -12.38 -6.66 -7.24
CA ASP A 115 -12.86 -7.86 -6.56
C ASP A 115 -13.30 -8.92 -7.57
N VAL A 116 -13.96 -8.48 -8.64
CA VAL A 116 -14.40 -9.36 -9.73
C VAL A 116 -13.19 -9.94 -10.50
N ILE A 117 -12.20 -9.09 -10.82
CA ILE A 117 -10.98 -9.56 -11.52
C ILE A 117 -10.18 -10.50 -10.63
N ALA A 118 -10.04 -10.20 -9.34
CA ALA A 118 -9.34 -11.06 -8.38
C ALA A 118 -10.05 -12.41 -8.22
N ASP A 119 -11.38 -12.44 -8.16
CA ASP A 119 -12.18 -13.66 -8.09
C ASP A 119 -12.03 -14.51 -9.37
N LEU A 120 -12.10 -13.89 -10.55
CA LEU A 120 -11.87 -14.55 -11.82
C LEU A 120 -10.45 -15.15 -11.91
N MET A 121 -9.44 -14.43 -11.45
CA MET A 121 -8.07 -14.93 -11.41
C MET A 121 -7.89 -16.12 -10.46
N ALA A 122 -8.55 -16.09 -9.32
CA ALA A 122 -8.43 -17.14 -8.31
C ALA A 122 -9.19 -18.40 -8.71
N ASN A 123 -10.38 -18.27 -9.31
CA ASN A 123 -11.33 -19.35 -9.49
C ASN A 123 -11.57 -19.73 -10.96
N GLU A 124 -11.40 -18.80 -11.89
CA GLU A 124 -11.79 -18.96 -13.29
C GLU A 124 -10.76 -18.34 -14.26
N ARG A 125 -9.46 -18.45 -13.96
CA ARG A 125 -8.37 -17.80 -14.72
C ARG A 125 -8.45 -18.03 -16.24
N ALA A 126 -8.91 -19.20 -16.67
CA ALA A 126 -9.07 -19.51 -18.10
C ALA A 126 -10.03 -18.55 -18.83
N MET A 127 -10.93 -17.85 -18.12
CA MET A 127 -11.81 -16.84 -18.71
C MET A 127 -11.07 -15.53 -19.06
N LEU A 128 -9.89 -15.32 -18.50
CA LEU A 128 -9.05 -14.14 -18.76
C LEU A 128 -8.00 -14.40 -19.84
N ASP A 129 -7.80 -15.67 -20.24
CA ASP A 129 -6.80 -16.06 -21.23
C ASP A 129 -7.10 -15.40 -22.59
N GLY A 130 -6.10 -14.71 -23.15
CA GLY A 130 -6.23 -14.00 -24.41
C GLY A 130 -6.99 -12.66 -24.36
N LEU A 131 -7.57 -12.29 -23.20
CA LEU A 131 -8.18 -10.97 -22.98
C LEU A 131 -7.18 -9.96 -22.42
N PHE A 132 -6.23 -10.44 -21.63
CA PHE A 132 -5.18 -9.63 -21.02
C PHE A 132 -3.84 -10.35 -21.18
N ALA A 133 -2.76 -9.58 -21.37
CA ALA A 133 -1.43 -10.11 -21.20
C ALA A 133 -1.12 -10.28 -19.70
N ASP A 134 -0.18 -11.17 -19.34
CA ASP A 134 0.15 -11.45 -17.93
C ASP A 134 0.64 -10.20 -17.19
N ASP A 135 1.33 -9.31 -17.87
CA ASP A 135 1.78 -8.01 -17.35
C ASP A 135 0.63 -7.01 -17.19
N GLU A 136 -0.36 -7.01 -18.09
CA GLU A 136 -1.57 -6.19 -17.96
C GLU A 136 -2.44 -6.64 -16.79
N LEU A 137 -2.59 -7.95 -16.57
CA LEU A 137 -3.29 -8.48 -15.39
C LEU A 137 -2.57 -8.12 -14.10
N ALA A 138 -1.25 -8.17 -14.10
CA ALA A 138 -0.45 -7.76 -12.96
C ALA A 138 -0.59 -6.26 -12.67
N GLU A 139 -0.58 -5.40 -13.71
CA GLU A 139 -0.84 -3.97 -13.58
C GLU A 139 -2.27 -3.68 -13.10
N LEU A 140 -3.26 -4.38 -13.65
CA LEU A 140 -4.65 -4.23 -13.24
C LEU A 140 -4.83 -4.55 -11.75
N ILE A 141 -4.20 -5.60 -11.23
CA ILE A 141 -4.27 -5.96 -9.82
C ILE A 141 -3.51 -4.97 -8.94
N ASP A 142 -2.41 -4.41 -9.44
CA ASP A 142 -1.61 -3.41 -8.74
C ASP A 142 -2.33 -2.05 -8.73
N ASP A 143 -3.02 -1.69 -9.83
CA ASP A 143 -3.79 -0.45 -10.02
C ASP A 143 -5.21 -0.54 -9.41
N LEU A 144 -5.73 -1.76 -9.23
CA LEU A 144 -7.03 -2.09 -8.64
C LEU A 144 -7.09 -1.84 -7.13
N GLY A 145 -6.26 -0.93 -6.68
CA GLY A 145 -6.34 -0.34 -5.36
C GLY A 145 -5.88 -1.29 -4.26
N GLU A 146 -4.94 -0.83 -3.49
CA GLU A 146 -4.76 -1.34 -2.15
C GLU A 146 -6.16 -1.46 -1.51
N PRO A 147 -6.47 -2.57 -0.84
CA PRO A 147 -7.68 -2.63 -0.03
C PRO A 147 -7.74 -1.35 0.79
N ASP A 148 -8.91 -0.73 0.92
CA ASP A 148 -9.10 0.49 1.71
C ASP A 148 -8.27 0.38 2.98
N THR A 149 -7.11 1.05 2.97
CA THR A 149 -6.19 0.94 4.09
C THR A 149 -6.79 1.71 5.25
N THR A 150 -7.15 0.98 6.28
CA THR A 150 -7.65 1.58 7.52
C THR A 150 -6.47 2.16 8.28
N ASP A 151 -6.55 3.42 8.63
CA ASP A 151 -5.59 4.11 9.47
C ASP A 151 -6.30 5.17 10.32
N ALA A 152 -5.63 5.59 11.39
CA ALA A 152 -5.99 6.74 12.18
C ALA A 152 -4.77 7.64 12.36
N GLU A 153 -4.97 8.95 12.35
CA GLU A 153 -3.90 9.90 12.55
C GLU A 153 -3.26 9.74 13.94
N PRO A 154 -1.93 9.61 14.03
CA PRO A 154 -1.25 9.49 15.33
C PRO A 154 -1.33 10.82 16.07
N GLN A 155 -1.92 10.81 17.26
CA GLN A 155 -2.13 12.01 18.08
C GLN A 155 -0.89 12.31 18.94
N ILE A 156 0.24 12.65 18.30
CA ILE A 156 1.54 12.85 18.97
C ILE A 156 1.48 14.02 19.96
N ASP A 157 0.79 15.10 19.61
CA ASP A 157 0.66 16.29 20.48
C ASP A 157 -0.05 15.98 21.80
N ARG A 158 -0.81 14.87 21.84
CA ARG A 158 -1.52 14.39 23.01
C ARG A 158 -0.84 13.20 23.70
N ALA A 159 0.40 12.88 23.36
CA ALA A 159 1.07 11.67 23.84
C ALA A 159 1.07 11.53 25.38
N ALA A 160 1.41 12.62 26.08
CA ALA A 160 1.38 12.62 27.55
C ALA A 160 -0.05 12.52 28.15
N GLU A 161 -1.07 13.04 27.46
CA GLU A 161 -2.49 12.89 27.85
C GLU A 161 -2.94 11.43 27.63
N LEU A 162 -2.59 10.88 26.48
CA LEU A 162 -2.90 9.49 26.15
C LEU A 162 -2.22 8.51 27.11
N ASN A 163 -1.00 8.81 27.56
CA ASN A 163 -0.34 7.96 28.53
C ASN A 163 -1.04 8.00 29.91
N LYS A 164 -1.68 9.11 30.30
CA LYS A 164 -2.54 9.13 31.50
C LYS A 164 -3.73 8.17 31.37
N LYS A 165 -4.28 8.03 30.17
CA LYS A 165 -5.37 7.09 29.87
C LYS A 165 -4.89 5.65 29.91
N TRP A 166 -3.81 5.34 29.20
CA TRP A 166 -3.32 3.97 29.00
C TRP A 166 -2.41 3.48 30.14
N GLN A 167 -1.79 4.40 30.89
CA GLN A 167 -0.89 4.12 32.02
C GLN A 167 0.26 3.18 31.65
N VAL A 168 0.84 3.40 30.47
CA VAL A 168 1.99 2.61 29.99
C VAL A 168 3.24 2.93 30.83
N GLN A 169 3.97 1.89 31.21
CA GLN A 169 5.24 1.99 31.92
C GLN A 169 6.34 1.23 31.18
N ALA A 170 7.58 1.62 31.42
CA ALA A 170 8.72 0.86 30.90
C ALA A 170 8.67 -0.60 31.37
N GLY A 171 8.83 -1.51 30.43
CA GLY A 171 8.70 -2.95 30.66
C GLY A 171 7.30 -3.50 30.42
N ASP A 172 6.27 -2.70 30.16
CA ASP A 172 4.94 -3.22 29.85
C ASP A 172 4.93 -3.92 28.48
N LEU A 173 4.34 -5.11 28.45
CA LEU A 173 4.02 -5.83 27.21
C LEU A 173 2.51 -5.76 26.99
N TRP A 174 2.11 -5.31 25.81
CA TRP A 174 0.73 -5.20 25.40
C TRP A 174 0.43 -6.20 24.27
N ARG A 175 -0.73 -6.82 24.34
CA ARG A 175 -1.33 -7.59 23.26
C ARG A 175 -2.40 -6.78 22.59
N ILE A 176 -2.36 -6.68 21.26
CA ILE A 176 -3.28 -5.92 20.41
C ILE A 176 -3.74 -6.89 19.31
N GLY A 177 -4.86 -7.61 19.54
CA GLY A 177 -5.21 -8.76 18.74
C GLY A 177 -4.06 -9.77 18.65
N GLU A 178 -3.55 -10.02 17.44
CA GLU A 178 -2.39 -10.91 17.21
C GLU A 178 -1.03 -10.19 17.33
N HIS A 179 -1.02 -8.86 17.50
CA HIS A 179 0.21 -8.08 17.65
C HIS A 179 0.70 -8.03 19.09
N ARG A 180 1.97 -7.70 19.26
CA ARG A 180 2.58 -7.39 20.56
C ARG A 180 3.33 -6.08 20.49
N LEU A 181 3.21 -5.26 21.53
CA LEU A 181 3.93 -4.02 21.73
C LEU A 181 4.63 -4.07 23.09
N LEU A 182 5.95 -3.97 23.09
CA LEU A 182 6.74 -3.87 24.30
C LEU A 182 7.20 -2.41 24.48
N CYS A 183 6.92 -1.83 25.64
CA CYS A 183 7.58 -0.60 26.08
C CYS A 183 8.98 -0.98 26.60
N GLY A 184 9.99 -0.97 25.71
CA GLY A 184 11.30 -1.54 25.96
C GLY A 184 12.43 -0.93 25.16
N ASP A 185 13.61 -1.48 25.36
CA ASP A 185 14.87 -1.01 24.76
C ASP A 185 15.39 -2.04 23.73
N SER A 186 15.32 -1.69 22.47
CA SER A 186 15.72 -2.56 21.34
C SER A 186 17.22 -2.86 21.28
N THR A 187 18.05 -2.17 22.08
CA THR A 187 19.47 -2.53 22.25
C THR A 187 19.65 -3.77 23.13
N LYS A 188 18.59 -4.18 23.83
CA LYS A 188 18.60 -5.33 24.73
C LYS A 188 18.01 -6.55 24.05
N ARG A 189 18.81 -7.58 23.94
CA ARG A 189 18.41 -8.85 23.36
C ARG A 189 17.21 -9.46 24.10
N GLU A 190 17.15 -9.30 25.42
CA GLU A 190 16.09 -9.81 26.27
C GLU A 190 14.73 -9.18 25.92
N ASP A 191 14.70 -7.89 25.57
CA ASP A 191 13.47 -7.20 25.16
C ASP A 191 12.99 -7.68 23.79
N VAL A 192 13.92 -7.92 22.86
CA VAL A 192 13.57 -8.53 21.56
C VAL A 192 13.04 -9.96 21.77
N GLU A 193 13.71 -10.78 22.55
CA GLU A 193 13.27 -12.15 22.84
C GLU A 193 11.90 -12.17 23.54
N ARG A 194 11.64 -11.21 24.41
CA ARG A 194 10.39 -11.08 25.14
C ARG A 194 9.22 -10.72 24.24
N VAL A 195 9.36 -9.70 23.36
CA VAL A 195 8.29 -9.34 22.42
C VAL A 195 8.03 -10.45 21.42
N MET A 196 9.09 -11.16 21.00
CA MET A 196 8.98 -12.30 20.09
C MET A 196 8.30 -13.51 20.74
N GLY A 197 8.48 -13.74 22.04
CA GLY A 197 7.84 -14.84 22.76
C GLY A 197 8.19 -16.22 22.21
N GLY A 198 9.42 -16.43 21.79
CA GLY A 198 9.92 -17.68 21.21
C GLY A 198 9.67 -17.85 19.70
N GLU A 199 8.92 -16.94 19.08
CA GLU A 199 8.66 -16.94 17.63
C GLU A 199 9.84 -16.29 16.87
N LYS A 200 9.86 -16.40 15.54
CA LYS A 200 10.87 -15.74 14.66
C LYS A 200 10.18 -14.92 13.59
N ALA A 201 10.68 -13.71 13.37
CA ALA A 201 10.17 -12.81 12.35
C ALA A 201 10.67 -13.19 10.95
N GLN A 202 9.76 -13.17 9.99
CA GLN A 202 10.08 -13.34 8.57
C GLN A 202 10.61 -12.04 7.97
N LEU A 203 10.11 -10.91 8.43
CA LEU A 203 10.54 -9.58 8.02
C LEU A 203 10.83 -8.73 9.26
N CYS A 204 11.95 -8.02 9.25
CA CYS A 204 12.13 -6.81 10.03
C CYS A 204 12.04 -5.63 9.08
N PHE A 205 11.15 -4.69 9.33
CA PHE A 205 11.10 -3.41 8.64
C PHE A 205 11.23 -2.31 9.68
N THR A 206 12.25 -1.44 9.54
CA THR A 206 12.53 -0.46 10.57
C THR A 206 13.20 0.81 10.04
N SER A 207 12.94 1.91 10.74
CA SER A 207 13.60 3.21 10.54
C SER A 207 14.26 3.63 11.86
N PRO A 208 15.52 3.25 12.06
CA PRO A 208 16.25 3.57 13.29
C PRO A 208 16.53 5.07 13.42
N PRO A 209 16.99 5.57 14.58
CA PRO A 209 17.40 6.95 14.75
C PRO A 209 18.40 7.41 13.68
N TYR A 210 18.22 8.64 13.16
CA TYR A 210 19.01 9.19 12.06
C TYR A 210 20.14 10.12 12.53
N TRP A 211 20.23 10.35 13.85
CA TRP A 211 21.19 11.26 14.48
C TRP A 211 21.12 12.69 13.90
N LEU A 212 19.91 13.19 13.80
CA LEU A 212 19.61 14.55 13.34
C LEU A 212 19.50 15.57 14.51
N GLY A 213 19.91 15.18 15.72
CA GLY A 213 19.84 16.01 16.94
C GLY A 213 18.47 16.03 17.59
N LYS A 214 17.70 14.96 17.45
CA LYS A 214 16.40 14.79 18.14
C LYS A 214 16.61 14.49 19.62
N SER A 215 15.64 14.84 20.46
CA SER A 215 15.70 14.69 21.92
C SER A 215 15.88 13.26 22.42
N TYR A 216 15.49 12.27 21.65
CA TYR A 216 15.65 10.84 21.97
C TYR A 216 17.00 10.28 21.51
N GLU A 217 17.81 11.04 20.78
CA GLU A 217 19.15 10.64 20.32
C GLU A 217 20.17 11.01 21.38
N THR A 218 20.56 10.04 22.20
CA THR A 218 21.44 10.27 23.36
C THR A 218 22.93 10.05 23.07
N GLN A 219 23.26 9.46 21.91
CA GLN A 219 24.64 9.20 21.49
C GLN A 219 25.31 10.51 21.08
N THR A 220 26.43 10.84 21.70
CA THR A 220 27.15 12.11 21.54
C THR A 220 28.44 11.98 20.73
N SER A 221 28.82 10.76 20.39
CA SER A 221 30.03 10.48 19.62
C SER A 221 29.78 9.40 18.56
N LEU A 222 30.60 9.43 17.49
CA LEU A 222 30.56 8.43 16.42
C LEU A 222 30.80 7.00 16.95
N GLN A 223 31.62 6.85 17.98
CA GLN A 223 31.86 5.54 18.61
C GLN A 223 30.62 5.02 19.33
N GLU A 224 29.92 5.88 20.07
CA GLU A 224 28.68 5.50 20.73
C GLU A 224 27.59 5.13 19.72
N ILE A 225 27.48 5.86 18.62
CA ILE A 225 26.54 5.54 17.54
C ILE A 225 26.86 4.18 16.94
N LYS A 226 28.10 3.91 16.58
CA LYS A 226 28.50 2.60 16.03
C LYS A 226 28.23 1.47 17.02
N LYS A 227 28.52 1.66 18.30
CA LYS A 227 28.21 0.68 19.33
C LYS A 227 26.70 0.45 19.47
N PHE A 228 25.90 1.52 19.42
CA PHE A 228 24.45 1.44 19.42
C PHE A 228 23.92 0.61 18.24
N VAL A 229 24.42 0.88 17.02
CA VAL A 229 24.04 0.13 15.82
C VAL A 229 24.41 -1.35 15.93
N VAL A 230 25.60 -1.68 16.47
CA VAL A 230 26.02 -3.06 16.69
C VAL A 230 25.09 -3.76 17.69
N ASN A 231 24.80 -3.15 18.84
CA ASN A 231 23.92 -3.73 19.85
C ASN A 231 22.52 -4.02 19.28
N ILE A 232 21.96 -3.09 18.48
CA ILE A 232 20.66 -3.29 17.82
C ILE A 232 20.75 -4.43 16.81
N ALA A 233 21.78 -4.46 15.97
CA ALA A 233 21.93 -5.50 14.93
C ALA A 233 21.98 -6.89 15.57
N GLU A 234 22.77 -7.06 16.65
CA GLU A 234 22.86 -8.32 17.39
C GLU A 234 21.52 -8.70 18.05
N ALA A 235 20.84 -7.75 18.69
CA ALA A 235 19.57 -7.98 19.35
C ALA A 235 18.50 -8.38 18.33
N LEU A 236 18.31 -7.61 17.26
CA LEU A 236 17.28 -7.90 16.26
C LEU A 236 17.54 -9.22 15.53
N CYS A 237 18.79 -9.54 15.21
CA CYS A 237 19.15 -10.82 14.57
C CYS A 237 18.73 -12.05 15.41
N SER A 238 18.65 -11.90 16.73
CA SER A 238 18.16 -12.96 17.61
C SER A 238 16.67 -13.28 17.38
N GLY A 239 15.87 -12.29 16.96
CA GLY A 239 14.44 -12.42 16.68
C GLY A 239 14.13 -12.90 15.26
N MET A 240 15.11 -12.90 14.35
CA MET A 240 14.87 -13.17 12.93
C MET A 240 14.92 -14.64 12.55
N ASN A 241 14.11 -15.00 11.55
CA ASN A 241 14.22 -16.28 10.87
C ASN A 241 15.46 -16.31 9.97
N ARG A 242 16.37 -17.26 10.21
CA ARG A 242 17.57 -17.47 9.38
C ARG A 242 17.28 -18.20 8.08
N ASP A 243 16.12 -18.83 7.96
CA ASP A 243 15.67 -19.48 6.73
C ASP A 243 14.75 -18.55 5.95
N GLY A 244 15.36 -17.71 5.14
CA GLY A 244 14.63 -16.79 4.24
C GLY A 244 14.09 -15.51 4.84
N GLY A 245 14.45 -15.15 6.08
CA GLY A 245 14.10 -13.86 6.67
C GLY A 245 14.74 -12.67 5.94
N ARG A 246 14.15 -11.49 6.12
CA ARG A 246 14.64 -10.23 5.55
C ARG A 246 14.73 -9.16 6.63
N ILE A 247 15.82 -8.41 6.62
CA ILE A 247 15.97 -7.19 7.42
C ILE A 247 15.98 -6.01 6.45
N VAL A 248 15.08 -5.07 6.66
CA VAL A 248 14.93 -3.87 5.84
C VAL A 248 15.16 -2.66 6.73
N ILE A 249 16.21 -1.91 6.43
CA ILE A 249 16.58 -0.69 7.14
C ILE A 249 16.29 0.51 6.24
N ASN A 250 15.36 1.36 6.67
CA ASN A 250 15.12 2.67 6.08
C ASN A 250 15.96 3.71 6.83
N THR A 251 16.86 4.39 6.16
CA THR A 251 17.75 5.36 6.80
C THR A 251 18.08 6.53 5.87
N SER A 252 18.41 7.65 6.48
CA SER A 252 18.90 8.84 5.81
C SER A 252 20.41 8.98 6.02
N THR A 253 21.01 10.02 5.46
CA THR A 253 22.36 10.46 5.83
C THR A 253 22.33 11.14 7.19
N ALA A 254 23.29 10.83 8.05
CA ALA A 254 23.46 11.54 9.31
C ALA A 254 24.25 12.83 9.09
N SER A 255 23.88 13.90 9.80
CA SER A 255 24.66 15.13 9.80
C SER A 255 25.79 15.06 10.83
N ALA A 256 27.02 15.23 10.39
CA ALA A 256 28.17 15.32 11.30
C ALA A 256 28.03 16.47 12.32
N THR A 257 27.28 17.52 11.98
CA THR A 257 27.02 18.66 12.89
C THR A 257 26.20 18.24 14.11
N ALA A 258 25.29 17.29 13.97
CA ALA A 258 24.51 16.75 15.10
C ALA A 258 25.38 15.91 16.06
N ILE A 259 26.43 15.26 15.52
CA ILE A 259 27.35 14.42 16.27
C ILE A 259 28.52 15.23 16.80
N ASN A 260 29.05 16.17 16.02
CA ASN A 260 30.15 17.06 16.40
C ASN A 260 29.91 18.47 15.84
N PRO A 261 29.52 19.42 16.67
CA PRO A 261 29.24 20.81 16.24
C PRO A 261 30.41 21.53 15.51
N LYS A 262 31.65 21.02 15.67
CA LYS A 262 32.83 21.52 15.00
C LYS A 262 33.06 20.97 13.59
N ALA A 263 32.36 19.88 13.24
CA ALA A 263 32.44 19.19 11.93
C ALA A 263 31.31 19.65 11.00
N SER A 264 31.24 20.94 10.69
CA SER A 264 30.08 21.59 10.07
C SER A 264 29.77 21.22 8.61
N THR A 265 30.56 20.36 7.98
CA THR A 265 30.46 20.08 6.53
C THR A 265 30.47 18.58 6.14
N GLU A 266 30.60 17.68 7.11
CA GLU A 266 30.65 16.25 6.81
C GLU A 266 29.25 15.64 6.81
N THR A 267 28.91 14.91 5.74
CA THR A 267 27.71 14.06 5.66
C THR A 267 28.12 12.62 5.86
N LEU A 268 27.52 11.92 6.82
CA LEU A 268 27.80 10.57 7.18
C LEU A 268 26.74 9.60 6.62
N PHE A 269 27.15 8.53 6.01
CA PHE A 269 26.25 7.48 5.52
C PHE A 269 25.98 6.45 6.62
N ALA A 270 24.91 6.62 7.37
CA ALA A 270 24.50 5.70 8.43
C ALA A 270 24.30 4.26 7.95
N LEU A 271 23.90 4.08 6.68
CA LEU A 271 23.76 2.76 6.07
C LEU A 271 25.05 1.93 6.13
N ALA A 272 26.24 2.54 6.00
CA ALA A 272 27.51 1.83 6.08
C ALA A 272 27.72 1.16 7.45
N TRP A 273 27.29 1.83 8.53
CA TRP A 273 27.38 1.26 9.89
C TRP A 273 26.45 0.07 10.07
N TRP A 274 25.23 0.16 9.54
CA TRP A 274 24.29 -0.96 9.51
C TRP A 274 24.80 -2.13 8.68
N GLN A 275 25.41 -1.84 7.52
CA GLN A 275 25.99 -2.86 6.67
C GLN A 275 27.13 -3.63 7.37
N ASP A 276 28.00 -2.94 8.08
CA ASP A 276 29.09 -3.57 8.82
C ASP A 276 28.56 -4.38 9.99
N ALA A 277 27.69 -3.83 10.84
CA ALA A 277 27.13 -4.50 12.01
C ALA A 277 26.29 -5.74 11.64
N LEU A 278 25.49 -5.66 10.57
CA LEU A 278 24.70 -6.81 10.11
C LEU A 278 25.56 -7.88 9.45
N ARG A 279 26.63 -7.49 8.74
CA ARG A 279 27.61 -8.45 8.19
C ARG A 279 28.30 -9.23 9.28
N ASP A 280 28.69 -8.60 10.39
CA ASP A 280 29.29 -9.25 11.54
C ASP A 280 28.32 -10.23 12.23
N SER A 281 27.02 -10.06 12.00
CA SER A 281 25.93 -10.95 12.45
C SER A 281 25.48 -11.96 11.37
N ASP A 282 26.25 -12.17 10.31
CA ASP A 282 25.95 -13.04 9.16
C ASP A 282 24.73 -12.64 8.31
N TRP A 283 24.51 -11.34 8.16
CA TRP A 283 23.50 -10.80 7.24
C TRP A 283 24.15 -9.94 6.19
N LEU A 284 23.92 -10.25 4.91
CA LEU A 284 24.52 -9.55 3.78
C LEU A 284 23.52 -8.62 3.12
N MET A 285 23.95 -7.41 2.81
CA MET A 285 23.13 -6.47 2.03
C MET A 285 22.94 -7.02 0.61
N ARG A 286 21.70 -7.23 0.22
CA ARG A 286 21.34 -7.74 -1.11
C ARG A 286 21.12 -6.63 -2.12
N HIS A 287 20.38 -5.62 -1.74
CA HIS A 287 20.12 -4.43 -2.57
C HIS A 287 19.72 -3.26 -1.69
N CYS A 288 19.76 -2.08 -2.29
CA CYS A 288 19.30 -0.84 -1.69
C CYS A 288 18.40 -0.13 -2.71
N ARG A 289 17.26 0.40 -2.24
CA ARG A 289 16.36 1.26 -3.00
C ARG A 289 16.48 2.69 -2.52
N LEU A 290 16.15 3.63 -3.38
CA LEU A 290 15.95 5.03 -3.02
C LEU A 290 14.45 5.31 -2.94
N TRP A 291 14.01 5.79 -1.79
CA TRP A 291 12.68 6.36 -1.65
C TRP A 291 12.77 7.88 -1.78
N VAL A 292 12.18 8.44 -2.85
CA VAL A 292 12.20 9.87 -3.15
C VAL A 292 10.93 10.52 -2.59
N LYS A 293 11.11 11.45 -1.67
CA LYS A 293 10.01 12.19 -1.01
C LYS A 293 9.49 13.31 -1.92
N ARG A 294 8.58 13.01 -2.85
CA ARG A 294 7.94 14.03 -3.67
C ARG A 294 6.96 14.87 -2.85
N GLY A 295 6.95 16.19 -3.06
CA GLY A 295 6.00 17.12 -2.43
C GLY A 295 6.44 17.72 -1.08
N GLN A 296 7.52 17.26 -0.49
CA GLN A 296 8.17 17.93 0.63
C GLN A 296 9.25 18.91 0.13
N LEU A 297 8.86 19.87 -0.68
CA LEU A 297 9.68 21.05 -0.85
C LEU A 297 9.69 21.76 0.50
N ALA A 298 10.71 21.51 1.30
CA ALA A 298 11.04 22.42 2.37
C ALA A 298 11.01 23.85 1.76
N ALA A 299 10.31 24.78 2.43
CA ALA A 299 10.39 26.17 2.04
C ALA A 299 11.87 26.48 1.77
N PRO A 300 12.22 27.13 0.65
CA PRO A 300 13.60 27.35 0.31
C PRO A 300 14.22 28.11 1.47
N ARG A 301 14.87 27.37 2.38
CA ARG A 301 15.92 27.96 3.18
C ARG A 301 16.94 28.31 2.14
N VAL A 302 16.93 29.55 1.72
CA VAL A 302 17.96 30.14 0.87
C VAL A 302 19.25 29.86 1.61
N ALA A 303 19.78 28.66 1.37
CA ALA A 303 21.12 28.36 1.80
C ALA A 303 21.98 29.29 0.98
N ALA A 304 22.52 30.29 1.65
CA ALA A 304 23.54 31.18 1.09
C ALA A 304 24.83 30.42 0.76
N ARG A 305 24.78 29.08 0.66
CA ARG A 305 25.87 28.17 0.38
C ARG A 305 25.45 27.27 -0.80
N SER A 306 26.11 27.48 -1.91
CA SER A 306 25.91 26.74 -3.18
C SER A 306 26.36 25.27 -3.15
N ASP A 307 26.89 24.78 -2.03
CA ASP A 307 27.45 23.46 -1.82
C ASP A 307 26.58 22.51 -0.99
N VAL A 308 25.40 22.97 -0.55
CA VAL A 308 24.44 22.14 0.20
C VAL A 308 23.35 21.64 -0.74
N ILE A 309 23.28 20.32 -0.91
CA ILE A 309 22.21 19.65 -1.65
C ILE A 309 21.13 19.26 -0.63
N ASP A 310 19.92 19.78 -0.80
CA ASP A 310 18.76 19.33 -0.03
C ASP A 310 18.44 17.88 -0.38
N GLN A 311 18.53 16.99 0.60
CA GLN A 311 18.30 15.56 0.41
C GLN A 311 16.80 15.25 0.54
N HIS A 312 16.15 14.96 -0.60
CA HIS A 312 14.75 14.58 -0.67
C HIS A 312 14.55 13.07 -0.84
N TRP A 313 15.49 12.27 -0.38
CA TRP A 313 15.44 10.81 -0.51
C TRP A 313 15.99 10.11 0.73
N GLU A 314 15.52 8.90 0.96
CA GLU A 314 16.06 7.97 1.95
C GLU A 314 16.50 6.68 1.29
N THR A 315 17.44 5.98 1.90
CA THR A 315 17.90 4.67 1.46
C THR A 315 17.17 3.57 2.20
N VAL A 316 16.65 2.59 1.46
CA VAL A 316 15.97 1.43 2.04
C VAL A 316 16.73 0.17 1.65
N ALA A 317 17.61 -0.29 2.53
CA ALA A 317 18.48 -1.43 2.30
C ALA A 317 17.87 -2.74 2.79
N THR A 318 18.01 -3.80 2.00
CA THR A 318 17.54 -5.15 2.33
C THR A 318 18.72 -6.09 2.54
N PHE A 319 18.69 -6.81 3.67
CA PHE A 319 19.69 -7.78 4.07
C PHE A 319 19.10 -9.19 4.16
N LEU A 320 19.92 -10.18 3.82
CA LEU A 320 19.62 -11.61 3.88
C LEU A 320 20.66 -12.35 4.71
N PRO A 321 20.31 -13.50 5.32
CA PRO A 321 21.28 -14.37 5.95
C PRO A 321 22.36 -14.84 4.96
N THR A 322 23.61 -14.93 5.40
CA THR A 322 24.75 -15.31 4.57
C THR A 322 24.60 -16.70 3.95
N PHE A 323 24.00 -17.63 4.68
CA PHE A 323 23.79 -19.01 4.25
C PHE A 323 22.48 -19.26 3.53
N TYR A 324 21.73 -18.20 3.22
CA TYR A 324 20.49 -18.33 2.48
C TYR A 324 20.79 -18.64 1.01
N CYS A 325 20.54 -19.87 0.60
CA CYS A 325 20.57 -20.27 -0.81
C CYS A 325 19.15 -20.11 -1.40
N PRO A 326 18.96 -19.29 -2.42
CA PRO A 326 17.64 -19.05 -2.99
C PRO A 326 17.18 -20.14 -3.97
N ASP A 327 17.35 -21.42 -3.63
CA ASP A 327 16.88 -22.53 -4.49
C ASP A 327 15.37 -22.70 -4.50
N GLY A 328 14.73 -22.08 -3.65
CA GLY A 328 13.30 -22.01 -3.72
C GLY A 328 12.94 -20.55 -3.79
N LEU A 329 12.23 -20.17 -4.70
CA LEU A 329 11.35 -19.05 -4.62
C LEU A 329 10.47 -19.24 -3.38
N ARG A 330 10.55 -18.61 -2.12
CA ARG A 330 10.13 -17.34 -2.35
C ARG A 330 8.78 -16.95 -1.88
N ARG A 331 8.72 -16.76 -0.66
CA ARG A 331 7.58 -16.20 0.02
C ARG A 331 7.38 -14.77 -0.48
N GLY A 332 6.20 -14.44 -0.98
CA GLY A 332 5.88 -13.13 -1.56
C GLY A 332 6.17 -12.94 -3.06
N GLN A 333 6.90 -13.84 -3.73
CA GLN A 333 7.23 -13.72 -5.15
C GLN A 333 6.12 -14.12 -6.13
N GLU A 334 4.97 -14.53 -5.66
CA GLU A 334 3.77 -14.68 -6.50
C GLU A 334 3.33 -13.36 -7.16
N LYS A 335 3.98 -12.25 -6.75
CA LYS A 335 3.71 -10.88 -7.23
C LYS A 335 4.86 -10.27 -8.04
N ILE A 336 5.67 -11.07 -8.74
CA ILE A 336 6.79 -10.60 -9.58
C ILE A 336 6.33 -9.66 -10.73
N GLY A 337 5.05 -9.62 -11.05
CA GLY A 337 4.48 -8.73 -12.04
C GLY A 337 4.38 -7.25 -11.62
N MET A 338 4.57 -6.92 -10.36
CA MET A 338 4.47 -5.52 -9.91
C MET A 338 5.66 -4.71 -10.38
N LYS A 339 5.45 -3.71 -11.22
CA LYS A 339 6.51 -2.83 -11.76
C LYS A 339 7.35 -2.22 -10.63
N TRP A 340 6.72 -1.71 -9.58
CA TRP A 340 7.42 -1.10 -8.46
C TRP A 340 8.34 -2.08 -7.71
N ALA A 341 8.06 -3.37 -7.72
CA ALA A 341 8.88 -4.38 -7.05
C ALA A 341 10.29 -4.50 -7.65
N GLN A 342 10.44 -4.20 -8.94
CA GLN A 342 11.70 -4.26 -9.67
C GLN A 342 12.43 -2.91 -9.73
N GLN A 343 11.77 -1.81 -9.37
CA GLN A 343 12.36 -0.48 -9.42
C GLN A 343 13.40 -0.29 -8.30
N GLY A 344 14.52 0.31 -8.66
CA GLY A 344 15.57 0.73 -7.71
C GLY A 344 15.26 2.08 -7.06
N VAL A 345 14.31 2.84 -7.61
CA VAL A 345 13.85 4.15 -7.11
C VAL A 345 12.34 4.12 -6.99
N TRP A 346 11.83 4.45 -5.82
CA TRP A 346 10.40 4.67 -5.57
C TRP A 346 10.15 6.16 -5.36
N ASP A 347 9.52 6.78 -6.33
CA ASP A 347 9.19 8.21 -6.34
C ASP A 347 7.67 8.46 -6.39
N ASP A 348 6.90 7.38 -6.35
CA ASP A 348 5.44 7.33 -6.36
C ASP A 348 4.83 7.19 -4.96
N ILE A 349 5.63 6.89 -3.92
CA ILE A 349 5.17 6.86 -2.53
C ILE A 349 5.13 8.29 -1.98
N HIS A 350 3.92 8.82 -1.83
CA HIS A 350 3.71 10.17 -1.35
C HIS A 350 3.72 10.23 0.18
N GLY A 351 4.55 11.13 0.75
CA GLY A 351 4.48 11.45 2.18
C GLY A 351 3.18 12.20 2.51
N GLN A 352 2.61 11.95 3.68
CA GLN A 352 1.49 12.77 4.18
C GLN A 352 1.97 14.19 4.48
N ALA A 353 1.14 15.19 4.20
CA ALA A 353 1.49 16.62 4.33
C ALA A 353 1.97 17.04 5.75
N ASN A 354 1.50 16.34 6.80
CA ASN A 354 1.83 16.61 8.19
C ASN A 354 3.13 15.95 8.70
N MET A 355 3.82 15.16 7.86
CA MET A 355 5.07 14.49 8.26
C MET A 355 6.24 15.46 8.45
N ALA A 356 6.17 16.68 7.90
CA ALA A 356 7.22 17.68 8.02
C ALA A 356 7.41 18.20 9.45
N GLU A 357 6.34 18.23 10.27
CA GLU A 357 6.39 18.70 11.66
C GLU A 357 6.94 17.64 12.63
N HIS A 358 6.76 16.35 12.31
CA HIS A 358 7.16 15.23 13.18
C HIS A 358 8.43 14.49 12.76
N GLY A 359 9.03 14.87 11.66
CA GLY A 359 10.46 14.77 11.29
C GLY A 359 11.06 13.39 11.02
N ALA A 360 10.38 12.24 11.19
CA ALA A 360 10.96 10.91 10.97
C ALA A 360 9.93 9.80 10.66
N ALA A 361 8.67 10.15 10.36
CA ALA A 361 7.66 9.16 10.01
C ALA A 361 7.72 8.84 8.50
N PHE A 362 7.47 7.60 8.15
CA PHE A 362 7.27 7.15 6.78
C PHE A 362 5.78 6.87 6.51
N PRO A 363 5.30 6.98 5.26
CA PRO A 363 3.92 6.68 4.90
C PRO A 363 3.64 5.19 5.03
N LEU A 364 2.36 4.85 5.25
CA LEU A 364 1.87 3.48 5.42
C LEU A 364 2.26 2.57 4.24
N GLU A 365 2.24 3.10 3.03
CA GLU A 365 2.57 2.38 1.82
C GLU A 365 4.00 1.80 1.82
N LEU A 366 4.96 2.50 2.42
CA LEU A 366 6.36 2.06 2.41
C LEU A 366 6.56 0.69 3.11
N PRO A 367 6.16 0.49 4.38
CA PRO A 367 6.23 -0.83 5.00
C PRO A 367 5.31 -1.85 4.32
N MET A 368 4.14 -1.45 3.82
CA MET A 368 3.23 -2.36 3.12
C MET A 368 3.86 -2.96 1.86
N ARG A 369 4.58 -2.19 1.05
CA ARG A 369 5.32 -2.70 -0.11
C ARG A 369 6.35 -3.76 0.30
N TYR A 370 7.12 -3.52 1.35
CA TYR A 370 8.09 -4.51 1.84
C TYR A 370 7.44 -5.75 2.44
N MET A 371 6.30 -5.61 3.13
CA MET A 371 5.51 -6.75 3.62
C MET A 371 4.96 -7.60 2.47
N LYS A 372 4.44 -6.96 1.42
CA LYS A 372 3.98 -7.65 0.20
C LYS A 372 5.11 -8.41 -0.51
N LEU A 373 6.34 -7.87 -0.50
CA LEU A 373 7.50 -8.50 -1.12
C LEU A 373 8.04 -9.71 -0.31
N TYR A 374 8.04 -9.61 1.04
CA TYR A 374 8.86 -10.49 1.86
C TYR A 374 8.11 -11.22 2.97
N SER A 375 6.79 -11.11 3.03
CA SER A 375 5.96 -11.84 3.97
C SER A 375 4.61 -12.23 3.38
N ILE A 376 3.98 -13.25 3.98
CA ILE A 376 2.61 -13.67 3.66
C ILE A 376 1.71 -13.51 4.90
N ASN A 377 0.40 -13.77 4.74
CA ASN A 377 -0.57 -13.68 5.83
C ASN A 377 -0.13 -14.51 7.04
N ALA A 378 -0.39 -13.97 8.23
CA ALA A 378 -0.04 -14.53 9.54
C ALA A 378 1.45 -14.62 9.86
N GLU A 379 2.36 -14.24 8.96
CA GLU A 379 3.78 -14.16 9.27
C GLU A 379 4.11 -12.96 10.16
N ILE A 380 5.23 -13.06 10.87
CA ILE A 380 5.66 -12.10 11.87
C ILE A 380 6.57 -11.04 11.24
N VAL A 381 6.25 -9.79 11.53
CA VAL A 381 7.06 -8.61 11.23
C VAL A 381 7.59 -8.01 12.52
N LEU A 382 8.91 -7.88 12.63
CA LEU A 382 9.58 -7.23 13.76
C LEU A 382 9.83 -5.76 13.40
N GLU A 383 9.48 -4.86 14.32
CA GLU A 383 9.80 -3.43 14.26
C GLU A 383 10.38 -2.97 15.60
N PRO A 384 11.72 -2.83 15.69
CA PRO A 384 12.38 -2.43 16.92
C PRO A 384 12.28 -0.93 17.26
N PHE A 385 11.79 -0.09 16.36
CA PHE A 385 11.62 1.36 16.56
C PHE A 385 10.23 1.80 16.11
N MET A 386 9.21 1.37 16.87
CA MET A 386 7.79 1.51 16.48
C MET A 386 7.34 2.95 16.23
N GLY A 387 7.93 3.94 16.94
CA GLY A 387 7.53 5.34 16.83
C GLY A 387 6.02 5.53 17.02
N THR A 388 5.33 5.94 15.96
CA THR A 388 3.87 6.16 15.98
C THR A 388 3.04 4.94 15.57
N GLY A 389 3.65 3.78 15.31
CA GLY A 389 2.95 2.53 15.02
C GLY A 389 2.59 2.25 13.56
N THR A 390 3.13 3.00 12.61
CA THR A 390 2.80 2.83 11.18
C THR A 390 3.01 1.40 10.69
N THR A 391 4.08 0.73 11.11
CA THR A 391 4.35 -0.68 10.77
C THR A 391 3.29 -1.62 11.34
N MET A 392 2.75 -1.36 12.54
CA MET A 392 1.69 -2.18 13.14
C MET A 392 0.37 -2.01 12.41
N VAL A 393 0.00 -0.79 12.03
CA VAL A 393 -1.15 -0.50 11.17
C VAL A 393 -1.02 -1.23 9.83
N ALA A 394 0.16 -1.20 9.21
CA ALA A 394 0.44 -1.94 7.98
C ALA A 394 0.27 -3.46 8.15
N CYS A 395 0.71 -3.99 9.30
CA CYS A 395 0.56 -5.42 9.61
C CYS A 395 -0.90 -5.83 9.72
N GLU A 396 -1.74 -5.04 10.40
CA GLU A 396 -3.17 -5.36 10.54
C GLU A 396 -3.87 -5.31 9.18
N ASN A 397 -3.68 -4.26 8.40
CA ASN A 397 -4.24 -4.15 7.04
C ASN A 397 -3.88 -5.34 6.16
N LEU A 398 -2.67 -5.85 6.27
CA LEU A 398 -2.17 -6.96 5.46
C LEU A 398 -2.30 -8.33 6.14
N LYS A 399 -2.94 -8.42 7.31
CA LYS A 399 -3.11 -9.66 8.10
C LYS A 399 -1.77 -10.32 8.47
N ARG A 400 -0.77 -9.51 8.81
CA ARG A 400 0.52 -9.95 9.40
C ARG A 400 0.48 -9.73 10.89
N LYS A 401 1.42 -10.35 11.62
CA LYS A 401 1.55 -10.20 13.09
C LYS A 401 2.73 -9.28 13.40
N CYS A 402 2.48 -8.13 14.00
CA CYS A 402 3.55 -7.22 14.42
C CYS A 402 4.14 -7.63 15.78
N ARG A 403 5.46 -7.54 15.89
CA ARG A 403 6.20 -7.58 17.16
C ARG A 403 6.98 -6.28 17.25
N GLY A 404 6.45 -5.32 18.01
CA GLY A 404 6.95 -3.97 18.08
C GLY A 404 7.60 -3.62 19.40
N ILE A 405 8.68 -2.84 19.36
CA ILE A 405 9.32 -2.28 20.54
C ILE A 405 9.35 -0.76 20.40
N GLU A 406 8.99 -0.06 21.45
CA GLU A 406 9.06 1.39 21.57
C GLU A 406 9.59 1.77 22.95
N ILE A 407 10.60 2.63 23.01
CA ILE A 407 11.23 2.99 24.27
C ILE A 407 10.41 3.99 25.09
N SER A 408 9.62 4.83 24.43
CA SER A 408 8.82 5.87 25.05
C SER A 408 7.46 5.34 25.49
N PRO A 409 7.12 5.37 26.80
CA PRO A 409 5.76 5.05 27.27
C PRO A 409 4.67 5.93 26.61
N ASP A 410 4.97 7.20 26.35
CA ASP A 410 4.03 8.13 25.72
C ASP A 410 3.74 7.75 24.27
N TYR A 411 4.77 7.34 23.51
CA TYR A 411 4.58 6.83 22.14
C TYR A 411 3.89 5.47 22.13
N CYS A 412 4.16 4.60 23.09
CA CYS A 412 3.37 3.37 23.23
C CYS A 412 1.88 3.67 23.43
N ALA A 413 1.53 4.68 24.22
CA ALA A 413 0.14 5.12 24.43
C ALA A 413 -0.48 5.68 23.13
N VAL A 414 0.29 6.40 22.31
CA VAL A 414 -0.13 6.86 20.97
C VAL A 414 -0.44 5.67 20.07
N ILE A 415 0.41 4.64 20.06
CA ILE A 415 0.20 3.41 19.26
C ILE A 415 -1.09 2.71 19.70
N LEU A 416 -1.31 2.52 21.00
CA LEU A 416 -2.52 1.89 21.54
C LEU A 416 -3.78 2.64 21.13
N GLU A 417 -3.77 3.98 21.22
CA GLU A 417 -4.89 4.83 20.80
C GLU A 417 -5.14 4.76 19.30
N ARG A 418 -4.08 4.82 18.49
CA ARG A 418 -4.17 4.71 17.03
C ARG A 418 -4.79 3.38 16.62
N MET A 419 -4.33 2.26 17.19
CA MET A 419 -4.85 0.93 16.90
C MET A 419 -6.30 0.76 17.34
N THR A 420 -6.68 1.29 18.51
CA THR A 420 -8.08 1.29 18.98
C THR A 420 -8.99 2.08 18.03
N THR A 421 -8.51 3.22 17.55
CA THR A 421 -9.30 4.11 16.69
C THR A 421 -9.44 3.54 15.27
N ALA A 422 -8.35 3.04 14.71
CA ALA A 422 -8.33 2.47 13.36
C ALA A 422 -9.05 1.11 13.30
N PHE A 423 -8.90 0.29 14.35
CA PHE A 423 -9.40 -1.09 14.39
C PHE A 423 -10.19 -1.37 15.67
N PRO A 424 -11.42 -0.83 15.82
CA PRO A 424 -12.20 -0.92 17.06
C PRO A 424 -12.55 -2.34 17.51
N ALA A 425 -12.46 -3.31 16.60
CA ALA A 425 -12.74 -4.72 16.90
C ALA A 425 -11.56 -5.45 17.56
N LEU A 426 -10.36 -4.87 17.60
CA LEU A 426 -9.20 -5.50 18.23
C LEU A 426 -9.28 -5.42 19.75
N ALA A 427 -9.10 -6.58 20.40
CA ALA A 427 -8.90 -6.61 21.86
C ALA A 427 -7.50 -6.06 22.18
N ILE A 428 -7.43 -5.15 23.15
CA ILE A 428 -6.17 -4.58 23.64
C ILE A 428 -6.07 -4.84 25.13
N GLU A 429 -5.02 -5.54 25.55
CA GLU A 429 -4.79 -5.93 26.92
C GLU A 429 -3.31 -5.85 27.31
N ARG A 430 -3.02 -5.55 28.56
CA ARG A 430 -1.67 -5.65 29.11
C ARG A 430 -1.39 -7.11 29.43
N ALA A 431 -0.27 -7.67 28.93
CA ALA A 431 0.10 -9.08 29.04
C ALA A 431 1.03 -9.37 30.22
#